data_eb267a38bc7239701ca5551f88f2c4d0
#
_entry.id   eb267a38bc7239701ca5551f88f2c4d0
#
_cell.length_a   1.000
_cell.length_b   1.000
_cell.length_c   1.000
_cell.angle_alpha   90.00
_cell.angle_beta   90.00
_cell.angle_gamma   90.00
#
_symmetry.space_group_name_H-M   'P 1'
#
loop_
_entity.id
_entity.type
_entity.pdbx_description
1 polymer ?
#
loop_
_entity_poly.entity_id
_entity_poly.type
_entity_poly.pdbx_seq_one_letter_code
_entity_poly.pdbx_strand_id
1 'polypeptide(L)'
;MSRVGIYGGTFDPIHVGHLHVITQLIEKNIVDQLLVVPAGEPMLRSQAPRASAQQRRAMCQLALSDLPADVASKVQVNPIEVLRTGPSYAIDTVEAVAQNYPNDSILLIVGQDAADKLDQWHRIDELRTKVEFVVISRPGFEGHGIDIGALPVSATTIREGLSADVSSSVAAFIRENNLYDN
;
A
#
# COMPACT_ATOMS: atom_id res chain seq x y z
N MET A 1 -3.31 23.62 -2.81
CA MET A 1 -3.72 22.50 -1.93
C MET A 1 -3.56 21.26 -2.77
N SER A 2 -2.54 20.46 -2.45
CA SER A 2 -2.26 19.20 -3.16
C SER A 2 -3.04 18.06 -2.52
N ARG A 3 -3.22 16.98 -3.28
CA ARG A 3 -3.83 15.74 -2.79
C ARG A 3 -2.73 14.74 -2.50
N VAL A 4 -2.53 14.44 -1.23
CA VAL A 4 -1.53 13.48 -0.76
C VAL A 4 -2.21 12.16 -0.46
N GLY A 5 -1.91 11.14 -1.26
CA GLY A 5 -2.42 9.79 -1.08
C GLY A 5 -1.59 9.02 -0.06
N ILE A 6 -2.24 8.26 0.81
CA ILE A 6 -1.62 7.24 1.68
C ILE A 6 -2.08 5.88 1.17
N TYR A 7 -1.15 5.08 0.69
CA TYR A 7 -1.41 3.70 0.24
C TYR A 7 -0.72 2.73 1.20
N GLY A 8 -1.49 2.32 2.20
CA GLY A 8 -1.06 1.35 3.20
C GLY A 8 -1.21 -0.08 2.73
N GLY A 9 -0.32 -0.94 3.17
CA GLY A 9 -0.41 -2.37 2.90
C GLY A 9 0.63 -3.19 3.64
N THR A 10 0.40 -4.48 3.74
CA THR A 10 1.40 -5.39 4.30
C THR A 10 2.59 -5.53 3.35
N PHE A 11 2.33 -5.57 2.03
CA PHE A 11 3.34 -5.71 0.97
C PHE A 11 4.30 -6.89 1.21
N ASP A 12 3.74 -8.07 1.30
CA ASP A 12 4.47 -9.31 1.62
C ASP A 12 4.35 -10.38 0.50
N PRO A 13 4.98 -10.15 -0.68
CA PRO A 13 5.69 -8.95 -1.12
C PRO A 13 4.78 -7.88 -1.76
N ILE A 14 5.33 -6.70 -2.03
CA ILE A 14 4.79 -5.78 -3.03
C ILE A 14 4.89 -6.44 -4.41
N HIS A 15 3.89 -6.25 -5.27
CA HIS A 15 3.79 -6.94 -6.55
C HIS A 15 3.24 -6.04 -7.67
N VAL A 16 3.24 -6.53 -8.91
CA VAL A 16 2.82 -5.73 -10.07
C VAL A 16 1.40 -5.18 -9.96
N GLY A 17 0.50 -5.86 -9.25
CA GLY A 17 -0.84 -5.35 -8.97
C GLY A 17 -0.82 -4.08 -8.12
N HIS A 18 0.05 -4.00 -7.12
CA HIS A 18 0.25 -2.78 -6.33
C HIS A 18 0.87 -1.66 -7.17
N LEU A 19 1.87 -1.99 -8.00
CA LEU A 19 2.52 -1.00 -8.88
C LEU A 19 1.54 -0.45 -9.92
N HIS A 20 0.63 -1.28 -10.43
CA HIS A 20 -0.45 -0.84 -11.31
C HIS A 20 -1.36 0.18 -10.61
N VAL A 21 -1.80 -0.11 -9.37
CA VAL A 21 -2.60 0.83 -8.56
C VAL A 21 -1.86 2.17 -8.42
N ILE A 22 -0.59 2.13 -8.00
CA ILE A 22 0.27 3.31 -7.82
C ILE A 22 0.32 4.14 -9.11
N THR A 23 0.61 3.50 -10.25
CA THR A 23 0.70 4.15 -11.54
C THR A 23 -0.63 4.82 -11.92
N GLN A 24 -1.74 4.09 -11.80
CA GLN A 24 -3.06 4.62 -12.17
C GLN A 24 -3.51 5.79 -11.29
N LEU A 25 -3.19 5.78 -9.98
CA LEU A 25 -3.50 6.90 -9.08
C LEU A 25 -2.80 8.18 -9.52
N ILE A 26 -1.57 8.10 -10.02
CA ILE A 26 -0.78 9.24 -10.50
C ILE A 26 -1.22 9.66 -11.91
N GLU A 27 -1.30 8.73 -12.86
CA GLU A 27 -1.65 9.02 -14.26
C GLU A 27 -3.06 9.59 -14.42
N LYS A 28 -4.01 9.09 -13.64
CA LYS A 28 -5.40 9.62 -13.63
C LYS A 28 -5.56 10.89 -12.79
N ASN A 29 -4.45 11.42 -12.24
CA ASN A 29 -4.46 12.59 -11.36
C ASN A 29 -5.45 12.45 -10.19
N ILE A 30 -5.58 11.27 -9.60
CA ILE A 30 -6.37 11.04 -8.39
C ILE A 30 -5.64 11.65 -7.19
N VAL A 31 -4.33 11.47 -7.14
CA VAL A 31 -3.42 12.09 -6.17
C VAL A 31 -2.29 12.84 -6.88
N ASP A 32 -1.75 13.86 -6.23
CA ASP A 32 -0.61 14.64 -6.74
C ASP A 32 0.72 14.09 -6.22
N GLN A 33 0.68 13.47 -5.02
CA GLN A 33 1.79 12.73 -4.39
C GLN A 33 1.23 11.47 -3.72
N LEU A 34 2.01 10.41 -3.67
CA LEU A 34 1.62 9.15 -3.05
C LEU A 34 2.67 8.65 -2.06
N LEU A 35 2.23 8.37 -0.85
CA LEU A 35 3.02 7.73 0.20
C LEU A 35 2.65 6.24 0.26
N VAL A 36 3.59 5.37 -0.09
CA VAL A 36 3.46 3.92 0.10
C VAL A 36 3.92 3.60 1.51
N VAL A 37 3.02 3.09 2.34
CA VAL A 37 3.24 2.87 3.77
C VAL A 37 3.19 1.38 4.08
N PRO A 38 4.35 0.69 4.12
CA PRO A 38 4.38 -0.71 4.56
C PRO A 38 4.04 -0.81 6.04
N ALA A 39 3.11 -1.70 6.38
CA ALA A 39 2.70 -1.93 7.75
C ALA A 39 3.84 -2.49 8.62
N GLY A 40 4.01 -1.96 9.81
CA GLY A 40 4.91 -2.52 10.82
C GLY A 40 4.33 -3.83 11.36
N GLU A 41 3.32 -3.70 12.23
CA GLU A 41 2.55 -4.82 12.79
C GLU A 41 1.10 -4.76 12.27
N PRO A 42 0.77 -5.48 11.18
CA PRO A 42 -0.56 -5.44 10.59
C PRO A 42 -1.58 -6.17 11.48
N MET A 43 -2.61 -5.46 11.96
CA MET A 43 -3.57 -5.95 12.94
C MET A 43 -4.74 -6.75 12.36
N LEU A 44 -5.06 -6.56 11.07
CA LEU A 44 -6.23 -7.16 10.43
C LEU A 44 -5.91 -8.46 9.67
N ARG A 45 -4.77 -9.08 9.96
CA ARG A 45 -4.37 -10.34 9.33
C ARG A 45 -4.46 -11.51 10.30
N SER A 46 -4.92 -12.64 9.78
CA SER A 46 -4.98 -13.92 10.51
C SER A 46 -3.59 -14.56 10.71
N GLN A 47 -2.62 -14.19 9.89
CA GLN A 47 -1.24 -14.70 9.95
C GLN A 47 -0.24 -13.55 9.86
N ALA A 48 0.85 -13.68 10.61
CA ALA A 48 1.99 -12.76 10.53
C ALA A 48 2.60 -12.77 9.11
N PRO A 49 3.15 -11.63 8.65
CA PRO A 49 3.91 -11.59 7.40
C PRO A 49 5.10 -12.56 7.46
N ARG A 50 5.44 -13.17 6.30
CA ARG A 50 6.60 -14.07 6.19
C ARG A 50 7.91 -13.27 6.12
N ALA A 51 7.91 -12.14 5.42
CA ALA A 51 9.04 -11.22 5.43
C ALA A 51 8.95 -10.23 6.60
N SER A 52 10.09 -9.87 7.18
CA SER A 52 10.16 -8.85 8.23
C SER A 52 9.69 -7.48 7.73
N ALA A 53 9.30 -6.58 8.64
CA ALA A 53 8.91 -5.23 8.29
C ALA A 53 9.99 -4.48 7.50
N GLN A 54 11.27 -4.67 7.85
CA GLN A 54 12.40 -4.06 7.14
C GLN A 54 12.59 -4.63 5.73
N GLN A 55 12.43 -5.95 5.55
CA GLN A 55 12.49 -6.59 4.23
C GLN A 55 11.33 -6.12 3.34
N ARG A 56 10.12 -6.00 3.89
CA ARG A 56 8.95 -5.50 3.14
C ARG A 56 9.12 -4.03 2.74
N ARG A 57 9.68 -3.19 3.63
CA ARG A 57 10.08 -1.82 3.31
C ARG A 57 11.11 -1.78 2.17
N ALA A 58 12.16 -2.60 2.24
CA ALA A 58 13.19 -2.66 1.20
C ALA A 58 12.59 -3.07 -0.16
N MET A 59 11.72 -4.08 -0.18
CA MET A 59 11.01 -4.48 -1.41
C MET A 59 10.14 -3.35 -1.96
N CYS A 60 9.46 -2.57 -1.11
CA CYS A 60 8.72 -1.39 -1.57
C CYS A 60 9.65 -0.35 -2.22
N GLN A 61 10.80 -0.05 -1.61
CA GLN A 61 11.77 0.90 -2.18
C GLN A 61 12.28 0.45 -3.55
N LEU A 62 12.64 -0.83 -3.68
CA LEU A 62 13.08 -1.43 -4.93
C LEU A 62 11.99 -1.39 -6.01
N ALA A 63 10.76 -1.76 -5.65
CA ALA A 63 9.64 -1.74 -6.57
C ALA A 63 9.36 -0.33 -7.12
N LEU A 64 9.44 0.70 -6.28
CA LEU A 64 9.24 2.08 -6.73
C LEU A 64 10.37 2.57 -7.65
N SER A 65 11.60 2.06 -7.48
CA SER A 65 12.71 2.39 -8.40
C SER A 65 12.55 1.78 -9.79
N ASP A 66 11.72 0.75 -9.93
CA ASP A 66 11.41 0.11 -11.22
C ASP A 66 10.25 0.83 -11.97
N LEU A 67 9.61 1.84 -11.37
CA LEU A 67 8.54 2.63 -12.00
C LEU A 67 9.11 3.61 -13.04
N PRO A 68 8.29 4.01 -14.05
CA PRO A 68 8.62 5.11 -14.94
C PRO A 68 8.95 6.39 -14.17
N ALA A 69 9.92 7.17 -14.64
CA ALA A 69 10.48 8.32 -13.92
C ALA A 69 9.43 9.40 -13.57
N ASP A 70 8.46 9.61 -14.42
CA ASP A 70 7.36 10.56 -14.22
C ASP A 70 6.41 10.13 -13.09
N VAL A 71 6.19 8.84 -12.92
CA VAL A 71 5.43 8.26 -11.79
C VAL A 71 6.31 8.24 -10.54
N ALA A 72 7.53 7.70 -10.64
CA ALA A 72 8.47 7.56 -9.51
C ALA A 72 8.76 8.89 -8.80
N SER A 73 8.80 10.01 -9.56
CA SER A 73 9.04 11.34 -8.99
C SER A 73 7.96 11.84 -8.03
N LYS A 74 6.76 11.24 -8.07
CA LYS A 74 5.59 11.61 -7.26
C LYS A 74 5.26 10.60 -6.16
N VAL A 75 6.05 9.52 -6.05
CA VAL A 75 5.77 8.40 -5.14
C VAL A 75 6.98 8.15 -4.24
N GLN A 76 6.72 7.92 -2.97
CA GLN A 76 7.80 7.58 -2.02
C GLN A 76 7.33 6.57 -0.98
N VAL A 77 8.26 5.75 -0.49
CA VAL A 77 8.03 4.89 0.68
C VAL A 77 8.11 5.72 1.95
N ASN A 78 7.05 5.71 2.74
CA ASN A 78 7.06 6.30 4.08
C ASN A 78 7.16 5.18 5.13
N PRO A 79 8.27 5.09 5.88
CA PRO A 79 8.52 3.99 6.81
C PRO A 79 7.86 4.16 8.18
N ILE A 80 6.94 5.10 8.34
CA ILE A 80 6.41 5.52 9.64
C ILE A 80 5.88 4.35 10.49
N GLU A 81 5.19 3.40 9.89
CA GLU A 81 4.68 2.24 10.61
C GLU A 81 5.76 1.20 10.92
N VAL A 82 6.75 1.02 10.03
CA VAL A 82 7.89 0.12 10.23
C VAL A 82 8.81 0.62 11.36
N LEU A 83 8.90 1.93 11.54
CA LEU A 83 9.73 2.56 12.57
C LEU A 83 8.99 2.73 13.91
N ARG A 84 7.67 2.62 13.91
CA ARG A 84 6.85 2.68 15.12
C ARG A 84 6.85 1.32 15.81
N THR A 85 6.90 1.31 17.12
CA THR A 85 6.67 0.10 17.93
C THR A 85 5.17 -0.08 18.19
N GLY A 86 4.70 -1.32 18.12
CA GLY A 86 3.30 -1.68 18.39
C GLY A 86 2.40 -1.67 17.14
N PRO A 87 1.09 -1.74 17.35
CA PRO A 87 0.11 -1.90 16.29
C PRO A 87 0.14 -0.81 15.24
N SER A 88 -0.03 -1.19 13.98
CA SER A 88 -0.17 -0.27 12.85
C SER A 88 -1.64 0.11 12.66
N TYR A 89 -2.06 1.25 13.23
CA TYR A 89 -3.39 1.80 13.02
C TYR A 89 -3.35 2.94 11.99
N ALA A 90 -4.29 2.92 11.05
CA ALA A 90 -4.38 3.93 9.99
C ALA A 90 -4.55 5.35 10.53
N ILE A 91 -5.31 5.54 11.61
CA ILE A 91 -5.53 6.85 12.22
C ILE A 91 -4.22 7.48 12.68
N ASP A 92 -3.34 6.73 13.34
CA ASP A 92 -2.06 7.25 13.84
C ASP A 92 -1.13 7.64 12.68
N THR A 93 -1.18 6.88 11.59
CA THR A 93 -0.42 7.17 10.37
C THR A 93 -0.94 8.43 9.69
N VAL A 94 -2.26 8.57 9.56
CA VAL A 94 -2.89 9.77 8.99
C VAL A 94 -2.57 11.01 9.82
N GLU A 95 -2.67 10.94 11.15
CA GLU A 95 -2.36 12.07 12.03
C GLU A 95 -0.91 12.52 11.89
N ALA A 96 0.03 11.58 11.83
CA ALA A 96 1.44 11.91 11.66
C ALA A 96 1.76 12.46 10.25
N VAL A 97 1.12 11.94 9.20
CA VAL A 97 1.27 12.46 7.84
C VAL A 97 0.68 13.87 7.74
N ALA A 98 -0.51 14.11 8.29
CA ALA A 98 -1.16 15.41 8.25
C ALA A 98 -0.31 16.52 8.89
N GLN A 99 0.51 16.21 9.90
CA GLN A 99 1.46 17.17 10.49
C GLN A 99 2.50 17.67 9.49
N ASN A 100 2.92 16.82 8.53
CA ASN A 100 3.89 17.18 7.50
C ASN A 100 3.23 17.83 6.26
N TYR A 101 1.91 17.72 6.14
CA TYR A 101 1.12 18.23 5.01
C TYR A 101 -0.08 19.07 5.51
N PRO A 102 0.16 20.13 6.30
CA PRO A 102 -0.91 20.83 7.04
C PRO A 102 -1.90 21.59 6.15
N ASN A 103 -1.55 21.84 4.89
CA ASN A 103 -2.36 22.59 3.94
C ASN A 103 -2.89 21.71 2.79
N ASP A 104 -2.68 20.40 2.85
CA ASP A 104 -3.02 19.47 1.79
C ASP A 104 -4.18 18.56 2.19
N SER A 105 -4.89 18.06 1.18
CA SER A 105 -5.93 17.04 1.39
C SER A 105 -5.29 15.67 1.49
N ILE A 106 -5.63 14.92 2.54
CA ILE A 106 -5.16 13.55 2.73
C ILE A 106 -6.21 12.58 2.17
N LEU A 107 -5.78 11.73 1.23
CA LEU A 107 -6.59 10.66 0.65
C LEU A 107 -6.06 9.32 1.14
N LEU A 108 -6.92 8.51 1.74
CA LEU A 108 -6.55 7.16 2.17
C LEU A 108 -7.00 6.14 1.12
N ILE A 109 -6.02 5.49 0.50
CA ILE A 109 -6.24 4.54 -0.59
C ILE A 109 -6.45 3.15 0.00
N VAL A 110 -7.58 2.54 -0.27
CA VAL A 110 -7.96 1.22 0.26
C VAL A 110 -8.50 0.33 -0.86
N GLY A 111 -8.17 -0.95 -0.83
CA GLY A 111 -8.81 -1.94 -1.69
C GLY A 111 -10.23 -2.26 -1.19
N GLN A 112 -11.09 -2.80 -2.06
CA GLN A 112 -12.48 -3.13 -1.73
C GLN A 112 -12.60 -4.02 -0.49
N ASP A 113 -11.77 -5.06 -0.35
CA ASP A 113 -11.80 -5.97 0.81
C ASP A 113 -11.53 -5.27 2.15
N ALA A 114 -10.72 -4.21 2.13
CA ALA A 114 -10.43 -3.39 3.30
C ALA A 114 -11.56 -2.38 3.55
N ALA A 115 -12.14 -1.83 2.47
CA ALA A 115 -13.28 -0.92 2.54
C ALA A 115 -14.51 -1.59 3.16
N ASP A 116 -14.77 -2.85 2.86
CA ASP A 116 -15.89 -3.64 3.41
C ASP A 116 -15.74 -3.91 4.92
N LYS A 117 -14.56 -3.68 5.48
CA LYS A 117 -14.22 -3.88 6.90
C LYS A 117 -13.89 -2.59 7.64
N LEU A 118 -14.13 -1.42 7.04
CA LEU A 118 -13.78 -0.13 7.63
C LEU A 118 -14.38 0.08 9.02
N ASP A 119 -15.60 -0.41 9.27
CA ASP A 119 -16.27 -0.29 10.57
C ASP A 119 -15.55 -1.02 11.72
N GLN A 120 -14.61 -1.91 11.39
CA GLN A 120 -13.76 -2.62 12.35
C GLN A 120 -12.43 -1.88 12.63
N TRP A 121 -12.17 -0.77 11.93
CA TRP A 121 -10.90 -0.06 12.08
C TRP A 121 -10.88 0.75 13.37
N HIS A 122 -9.70 0.80 13.99
CA HIS A 122 -9.49 1.56 15.20
C HIS A 122 -9.77 3.06 14.98
N ARG A 123 -10.63 3.66 15.81
CA ARG A 123 -11.05 5.07 15.75
C ARG A 123 -11.58 5.47 14.35
N ILE A 124 -12.39 4.61 13.72
CA ILE A 124 -12.85 4.83 12.34
C ILE A 124 -13.68 6.11 12.18
N ASP A 125 -14.52 6.45 13.15
CA ASP A 125 -15.36 7.66 13.06
C ASP A 125 -14.50 8.93 13.03
N GLU A 126 -13.42 8.95 13.79
CA GLU A 126 -12.46 10.03 13.78
C GLU A 126 -11.64 10.05 12.48
N LEU A 127 -11.21 8.89 12.00
CA LEU A 127 -10.50 8.76 10.73
C LEU A 127 -11.32 9.31 9.56
N ARG A 128 -12.64 9.05 9.53
CA ARG A 128 -13.57 9.57 8.51
C ARG A 128 -13.63 11.11 8.48
N THR A 129 -13.32 11.77 9.59
CA THR A 129 -13.30 13.24 9.61
C THR A 129 -11.98 13.84 9.10
N LYS A 130 -10.93 13.04 8.98
CA LYS A 130 -9.57 13.49 8.66
C LYS A 130 -9.15 13.22 7.23
N VAL A 131 -9.78 12.25 6.56
CA VAL A 131 -9.39 11.80 5.21
C VAL A 131 -10.59 11.62 4.29
N GLU A 132 -10.33 11.72 3.00
CA GLU A 132 -11.19 11.17 1.97
C GLU A 132 -10.74 9.73 1.64
N PHE A 133 -11.67 8.78 1.62
CA PHE A 133 -11.37 7.40 1.24
C PHE A 133 -11.46 7.26 -0.27
N VAL A 134 -10.40 6.71 -0.87
CA VAL A 134 -10.36 6.29 -2.27
C VAL A 134 -10.37 4.77 -2.31
N VAL A 135 -11.52 4.22 -2.64
CA VAL A 135 -11.70 2.76 -2.72
C VAL A 135 -11.33 2.28 -4.12
N ILE A 136 -10.43 1.30 -4.21
CA ILE A 136 -10.03 0.67 -5.47
C ILE A 136 -10.83 -0.61 -5.67
N SER A 137 -11.59 -0.66 -6.75
CA SER A 137 -12.36 -1.85 -7.13
C SER A 137 -11.43 -2.98 -7.57
N ARG A 138 -11.84 -4.22 -7.28
CA ARG A 138 -11.21 -5.42 -7.84
C ARG A 138 -11.98 -5.94 -9.05
N PRO A 139 -11.32 -6.63 -10.00
CA PRO A 139 -12.01 -7.30 -11.09
C PRO A 139 -13.08 -8.26 -10.56
N GLY A 140 -14.29 -8.15 -11.09
CA GLY A 140 -15.42 -9.01 -10.70
C GLY A 140 -16.14 -8.62 -9.40
N PHE A 141 -15.79 -7.49 -8.78
CA PHE A 141 -16.51 -6.93 -7.62
C PHE A 141 -17.49 -5.84 -8.09
N GLU A 142 -18.78 -6.03 -7.84
CA GLU A 142 -19.79 -4.98 -7.97
C GLU A 142 -19.75 -4.12 -6.71
N GLY A 143 -19.00 -3.01 -6.74
CA GLY A 143 -18.85 -2.10 -5.61
C GLY A 143 -18.72 -0.64 -6.07
N HIS A 144 -18.75 0.29 -5.11
CA HIS A 144 -18.66 1.74 -5.36
C HIS A 144 -17.21 2.25 -5.48
N GLY A 145 -16.25 1.38 -5.76
CA GLY A 145 -14.84 1.76 -5.91
C GLY A 145 -14.52 2.36 -7.28
N ILE A 146 -13.36 3.02 -7.38
CA ILE A 146 -12.83 3.50 -8.65
C ILE A 146 -12.27 2.31 -9.43
N ASP A 147 -12.77 2.12 -10.64
CA ASP A 147 -12.20 1.14 -11.56
C ASP A 147 -10.94 1.70 -12.22
N ILE A 148 -9.82 1.07 -11.88
CA ILE A 148 -8.49 1.38 -12.45
C ILE A 148 -7.95 0.23 -13.29
N GLY A 149 -8.78 -0.76 -13.63
CA GLY A 149 -8.34 -1.98 -14.30
C GLY A 149 -7.39 -2.82 -13.42
N ALA A 150 -7.75 -2.99 -12.13
CA ALA A 150 -6.90 -3.69 -11.18
C ALA A 150 -6.52 -5.10 -11.65
N LEU A 151 -5.25 -5.48 -11.46
CA LEU A 151 -4.72 -6.76 -11.92
C LEU A 151 -5.09 -7.88 -10.93
N PRO A 152 -5.40 -9.10 -11.42
CA PRO A 152 -5.75 -10.26 -10.59
C PRO A 152 -4.50 -10.93 -9.98
N VAL A 153 -3.68 -10.15 -9.28
CA VAL A 153 -2.43 -10.62 -8.65
C VAL A 153 -2.59 -10.66 -7.14
N SER A 154 -2.02 -11.69 -6.52
CA SER A 154 -2.11 -11.92 -5.08
C SER A 154 -0.72 -12.19 -4.49
N ALA A 155 -0.39 -11.54 -3.38
CA ALA A 155 0.82 -11.82 -2.62
C ALA A 155 0.85 -13.28 -2.11
N THR A 156 -0.30 -13.88 -1.86
CA THR A 156 -0.41 -15.29 -1.43
C THR A 156 0.11 -16.23 -2.52
N THR A 157 -0.33 -16.07 -3.77
CA THR A 157 0.14 -16.92 -4.88
C THR A 157 1.65 -16.77 -5.13
N ILE A 158 2.19 -15.56 -4.90
CA ILE A 158 3.64 -15.32 -5.00
C ILE A 158 4.39 -16.07 -3.89
N ARG A 159 3.93 -15.97 -2.63
CA ARG A 159 4.55 -16.68 -1.49
C ARG A 159 4.47 -18.20 -1.59
N GLU A 160 3.49 -18.72 -2.30
CA GLU A 160 3.31 -20.15 -2.57
C GLU A 160 4.09 -20.63 -3.82
N GLY A 161 4.83 -19.73 -4.49
CA GLY A 161 5.59 -20.06 -5.69
C GLY A 161 4.71 -20.30 -6.94
N LEU A 162 3.42 -19.93 -6.89
CA LEU A 162 2.46 -20.11 -7.98
C LEU A 162 2.47 -18.96 -8.99
N SER A 163 3.11 -17.83 -8.64
CA SER A 163 3.24 -16.66 -9.50
C SER A 163 4.56 -15.94 -9.20
N ALA A 164 5.12 -15.31 -10.23
CA ALA A 164 6.32 -14.47 -10.14
C ALA A 164 6.02 -13.00 -10.46
N ASP A 165 4.80 -12.54 -10.21
CA ASP A 165 4.29 -11.23 -10.59
C ASP A 165 4.83 -10.10 -9.67
N VAL A 166 6.14 -9.98 -9.61
CA VAL A 166 6.88 -8.90 -8.93
C VAL A 166 7.80 -8.20 -9.93
N SER A 167 8.24 -6.98 -9.60
CA SER A 167 9.24 -6.29 -10.42
C SER A 167 10.60 -7.00 -10.36
N SER A 168 11.47 -6.73 -11.34
CA SER A 168 12.77 -7.40 -11.46
C SER A 168 13.67 -7.21 -10.24
N SER A 169 13.69 -5.99 -9.69
CA SER A 169 14.47 -5.68 -8.50
C SER A 169 13.93 -6.38 -7.24
N VAL A 170 12.60 -6.50 -7.11
CA VAL A 170 11.98 -7.27 -6.02
C VAL A 170 12.25 -8.76 -6.17
N ALA A 171 12.19 -9.32 -7.38
CA ALA A 171 12.52 -10.72 -7.66
C ALA A 171 13.97 -11.06 -7.28
N ALA A 172 14.91 -10.16 -7.59
CA ALA A 172 16.31 -10.30 -7.19
C ALA A 172 16.46 -10.33 -5.67
N PHE A 173 15.84 -9.37 -4.98
CA PHE A 173 15.86 -9.27 -3.51
C PHE A 173 15.28 -10.51 -2.84
N ILE A 174 14.16 -11.05 -3.32
CA ILE A 174 13.54 -12.28 -2.82
C ILE A 174 14.52 -13.44 -2.89
N ARG A 175 15.20 -13.64 -4.04
CA ARG A 175 16.18 -14.71 -4.20
C ARG A 175 17.40 -14.54 -3.30
N GLU A 176 17.97 -13.33 -3.25
CA GLU A 176 19.18 -13.03 -2.47
C GLU A 176 18.96 -13.21 -0.96
N ASN A 177 17.74 -13.02 -0.48
CA ASN A 177 17.39 -13.15 0.92
C ASN A 177 16.65 -14.46 1.26
N ASN A 178 16.54 -15.40 0.32
CA ASN A 178 15.83 -16.68 0.46
C ASN A 178 14.42 -16.49 1.05
N LEU A 179 13.69 -15.47 0.58
CA LEU A 179 12.35 -15.19 1.02
C LEU A 179 11.36 -16.09 0.28
N TYR A 180 10.36 -16.58 1.03
CA TYR A 180 9.26 -17.39 0.52
C TYR A 180 9.65 -18.78 -0.02
N ASP A 181 10.89 -19.22 0.18
CA ASP A 181 11.28 -20.60 -0.07
C ASP A 181 10.50 -21.54 0.88
N ASN A 182 9.91 -22.60 0.32
CA ASN A 182 9.10 -23.58 1.05
C ASN A 182 9.98 -24.77 1.48
#